data_473fabf46c325b991852a4abff70090d
#
_entry.id   473fabf46c325b991852a4abff70090d
#
_cell.length_a   1.000
_cell.length_b   1.000
_cell.length_c   1.000
_cell.angle_alpha   90.00
_cell.angle_beta   90.00
_cell.angle_gamma   90.00
#
_symmetry.space_group_name_H-M   'P 1'
#
loop_
_entity.id
_entity.type
_entity.pdbx_description
1 polymer ?
#
loop_
_entity_poly.entity_id
_entity_poly.type
_entity_poly.pdbx_seq_one_letter_code
_entity_poly.pdbx_strand_id
1 'polypeptide(L)'
;MTLLIDIIILSFIISFTLIKVFKGSAKFESLKCGSAILSLLITKFLYFDFLKTFIIGTISFLFNITNNQIDNSFFYAISFLIQFSAINSIILFLAHYFNKNILSHSLEDNSNIKNMIIIAFSSFLRAIIILLIFILIIDSFPSDIKETDSKISESKTYTAFSKLSESLIK
;
A
#
# COMPACT_ATOMS: atom_id res chain seq x y z
N MET A 1 -10.75 18.53 14.28
CA MET A 1 -9.74 18.17 13.29
C MET A 1 -9.62 16.65 13.11
N THR A 2 -9.71 15.87 14.16
CA THR A 2 -9.70 14.39 14.14
C THR A 2 -10.78 13.79 13.23
N LEU A 3 -12.00 14.27 13.34
CA LEU A 3 -13.13 13.83 12.51
C LEU A 3 -12.90 14.08 11.02
N LEU A 4 -12.13 15.10 10.65
CA LEU A 4 -11.78 15.41 9.27
C LEU A 4 -10.82 14.37 8.70
N ILE A 5 -9.86 13.89 9.49
CA ILE A 5 -8.91 12.83 9.07
C ILE A 5 -9.67 11.52 8.86
N ASP A 6 -10.56 11.15 9.79
CA ASP A 6 -11.39 9.96 9.67
C ASP A 6 -12.25 10.02 8.39
N ILE A 7 -12.85 11.19 8.10
CA ILE A 7 -13.65 11.41 6.88
C ILE A 7 -12.78 11.27 5.62
N ILE A 8 -11.56 11.82 5.60
CA ILE A 8 -10.65 11.71 4.44
C ILE A 8 -10.30 10.25 4.17
N ILE A 9 -9.91 9.50 5.21
CA ILE A 9 -9.57 8.07 5.08
C ILE A 9 -10.77 7.27 4.56
N LEU A 10 -11.94 7.45 5.16
CA LEU A 10 -13.14 6.74 4.75
C LEU A 10 -13.58 7.14 3.33
N SER A 11 -13.52 8.44 2.99
CA SER A 11 -13.83 8.94 1.65
C SER A 11 -12.91 8.34 0.60
N PHE A 12 -11.60 8.22 0.90
CA PHE A 12 -10.65 7.58 0.00
C PHE A 12 -11.03 6.12 -0.27
N ILE A 13 -11.29 5.33 0.78
CA ILE A 13 -11.67 3.92 0.65
C ILE A 13 -12.95 3.78 -0.17
N ILE A 14 -13.99 4.55 0.15
CA ILE A 14 -15.28 4.49 -0.53
C ILE A 14 -15.14 4.91 -2.00
N SER A 15 -14.50 6.04 -2.28
CA SER A 15 -14.32 6.56 -3.63
C SER A 15 -13.51 5.61 -4.50
N PHE A 16 -12.40 5.07 -3.96
CA PHE A 16 -11.58 4.09 -4.65
C PHE A 16 -12.39 2.85 -5.02
N THR A 17 -13.16 2.31 -4.06
CA THR A 17 -14.00 1.12 -4.26
C THR A 17 -15.09 1.38 -5.30
N LEU A 18 -15.81 2.51 -5.21
CA LEU A 18 -16.87 2.86 -6.15
C LEU A 18 -16.35 3.01 -7.58
N ILE A 19 -15.24 3.73 -7.78
CA ILE A 19 -14.62 3.88 -9.11
C ILE A 19 -14.30 2.51 -9.72
N LYS A 20 -13.85 1.56 -8.91
CA LYS A 20 -13.52 0.22 -9.39
C LYS A 20 -14.75 -0.63 -9.68
N VAL A 21 -15.81 -0.51 -8.90
CA VAL A 21 -17.09 -1.19 -9.16
C VAL A 21 -17.67 -0.77 -10.52
N PHE A 22 -17.55 0.51 -10.87
CA PHE A 22 -18.07 1.01 -12.16
C PHE A 22 -17.15 0.73 -13.36
N LYS A 23 -15.84 0.64 -13.15
CA LYS A 23 -14.84 0.55 -14.24
C LYS A 23 -14.03 -0.74 -14.25
N GLY A 24 -14.11 -1.56 -13.20
CA GLY A 24 -13.28 -2.74 -13.03
C GLY A 24 -13.90 -4.01 -13.61
N SER A 25 -13.07 -5.00 -13.86
CA SER A 25 -13.46 -6.38 -14.17
C SER A 25 -13.23 -7.25 -12.93
N ALA A 26 -14.16 -8.16 -12.60
CA ALA A 26 -14.08 -9.00 -11.41
C ALA A 26 -12.79 -9.83 -11.39
N LYS A 27 -12.43 -10.44 -12.53
CA LYS A 27 -11.18 -11.24 -12.66
C LYS A 27 -9.94 -10.37 -12.44
N PHE A 28 -9.91 -9.19 -13.02
CA PHE A 28 -8.74 -8.32 -12.96
C PHE A 28 -8.55 -7.68 -11.58
N GLU A 29 -9.64 -7.23 -10.94
CA GLU A 29 -9.55 -6.64 -9.60
C GLU A 29 -9.26 -7.71 -8.53
N SER A 30 -9.79 -8.94 -8.65
CA SER A 30 -9.42 -10.03 -7.75
C SER A 30 -7.95 -10.45 -7.91
N LEU A 31 -7.43 -10.49 -9.15
CA LEU A 31 -6.02 -10.75 -9.41
C LEU A 31 -5.12 -9.69 -8.77
N LYS A 32 -5.45 -8.41 -8.95
CA LYS A 32 -4.70 -7.29 -8.34
C LYS A 32 -4.76 -7.31 -6.81
N CYS A 33 -5.90 -7.69 -6.24
CA CYS A 33 -6.04 -7.84 -4.81
C CYS A 33 -5.18 -9.01 -4.30
N GLY A 34 -5.27 -10.16 -4.94
CA GLY A 34 -4.46 -11.33 -4.60
C GLY A 34 -2.96 -11.06 -4.71
N SER A 35 -2.52 -10.38 -5.80
CA SER A 35 -1.12 -9.99 -5.95
C SER A 35 -0.66 -9.03 -4.86
N ALA A 36 -1.49 -8.07 -4.46
CA ALA A 36 -1.15 -7.11 -3.41
C ALA A 36 -1.02 -7.79 -2.03
N ILE A 37 -1.95 -8.69 -1.69
CA ILE A 37 -1.88 -9.47 -0.44
C ILE A 37 -0.62 -10.34 -0.43
N LEU A 38 -0.39 -11.09 -1.51
CA LEU A 38 0.78 -11.98 -1.62
C LEU A 38 2.10 -11.18 -1.55
N SER A 39 2.16 -10.03 -2.24
CA SER A 39 3.33 -9.14 -2.18
C SER A 39 3.57 -8.59 -0.79
N LEU A 40 2.51 -8.23 -0.06
CA LEU A 40 2.61 -7.76 1.31
C LEU A 40 3.18 -8.85 2.23
N LEU A 41 2.67 -10.08 2.11
CA LEU A 41 3.16 -11.21 2.88
C LEU A 41 4.63 -11.53 2.54
N ILE A 42 4.97 -11.60 1.26
CA ILE A 42 6.34 -11.85 0.81
C ILE A 42 7.27 -10.76 1.33
N THR A 43 6.89 -9.48 1.20
CA THR A 43 7.70 -8.36 1.68
C THR A 43 7.90 -8.41 3.19
N LYS A 44 6.85 -8.77 3.95
CA LYS A 44 6.96 -8.91 5.40
C LYS A 44 7.90 -10.03 5.83
N PHE A 45 7.79 -11.22 5.22
CA PHE A 45 8.55 -12.40 5.62
C PHE A 45 9.95 -12.49 4.99
N LEU A 46 10.13 -11.89 3.81
CA LEU A 46 11.38 -11.89 3.06
C LEU A 46 11.93 -10.47 2.92
N TYR A 47 11.89 -9.70 4.01
CA TYR A 47 12.46 -8.36 3.99
C TYR A 47 13.98 -8.44 3.78
N PHE A 48 14.47 -7.84 2.71
CA PHE A 48 15.88 -7.83 2.35
C PHE A 48 16.57 -6.59 2.92
N ASP A 49 17.31 -6.74 4.02
CA ASP A 49 18.15 -5.67 4.60
C ASP A 49 19.14 -5.07 3.60
N PHE A 50 19.55 -5.85 2.61
CA PHE A 50 20.39 -5.39 1.49
C PHE A 50 19.79 -4.18 0.78
N LEU A 51 18.48 -4.18 0.52
CA LEU A 51 17.81 -3.09 -0.20
C LEU A 51 17.82 -1.80 0.65
N LYS A 52 17.62 -1.91 1.95
CA LYS A 52 17.73 -0.81 2.90
C LYS A 52 19.14 -0.21 2.87
N THR A 53 20.17 -1.05 2.99
CA THR A 53 21.58 -0.62 2.98
C THR A 53 21.94 0.06 1.65
N PHE A 54 21.47 -0.49 0.53
CA PHE A 54 21.68 0.10 -0.79
C PHE A 54 21.01 1.48 -0.93
N ILE A 55 19.77 1.64 -0.47
CA ILE A 55 19.04 2.91 -0.51
C ILE A 55 19.73 3.95 0.38
N ILE A 56 20.09 3.59 1.61
CA ILE A 56 20.81 4.47 2.52
C ILE A 56 22.14 4.91 1.88
N GLY A 57 22.92 3.98 1.35
CA GLY A 57 24.18 4.29 0.68
C GLY A 57 24.01 5.22 -0.53
N THR A 58 22.98 4.99 -1.34
CA THR A 58 22.70 5.83 -2.51
C THR A 58 22.28 7.25 -2.11
N ILE A 59 21.41 7.38 -1.11
CA ILE A 59 20.92 8.69 -0.65
C ILE A 59 22.02 9.46 0.08
N SER A 60 22.81 8.81 0.95
CA SER A 60 23.94 9.45 1.61
C SER A 60 24.98 9.96 0.61
N PHE A 61 25.22 9.20 -0.47
CA PHE A 61 26.12 9.60 -1.54
C PHE A 61 25.57 10.82 -2.32
N LEU A 62 24.28 10.80 -2.70
CA LEU A 62 23.67 11.86 -3.51
C LEU A 62 23.52 13.19 -2.76
N PHE A 63 23.21 13.14 -1.47
CA PHE A 63 22.91 14.32 -0.66
C PHE A 63 24.02 14.70 0.31
N ASN A 64 25.15 13.99 0.30
CA ASN A 64 26.27 14.22 1.22
C ASN A 64 25.87 14.23 2.70
N ILE A 65 24.85 13.43 3.06
CA ILE A 65 24.29 13.36 4.41
C ILE A 65 25.05 12.30 5.18
N THR A 66 25.51 12.63 6.39
CA THR A 66 26.17 11.66 7.27
C THR A 66 25.14 10.67 7.83
N ASN A 67 25.51 9.38 7.93
CA ASN A 67 24.64 8.28 8.40
C ASN A 67 23.95 8.55 9.75
N ASN A 68 24.49 9.43 10.59
CA ASN A 68 23.92 9.76 11.90
C ASN A 68 22.72 10.73 11.84
N GLN A 69 22.46 11.34 10.68
CA GLN A 69 21.34 12.27 10.48
C GLN A 69 20.13 11.61 9.82
N ILE A 70 20.25 10.32 9.50
CA ILE A 70 19.23 9.59 8.76
C ILE A 70 18.38 8.79 9.74
N ASP A 71 17.09 9.10 9.81
CA ASP A 71 16.13 8.28 10.55
C ASP A 71 15.99 6.91 9.88
N ASN A 72 16.46 5.88 10.56
CA ASN A 72 16.40 4.51 10.08
C ASN A 72 14.98 4.03 9.76
N SER A 73 13.96 4.56 10.44
CA SER A 73 12.55 4.19 10.25
C SER A 73 12.03 4.62 8.89
N PHE A 74 12.37 5.84 8.45
CA PHE A 74 11.98 6.37 7.15
C PHE A 74 12.56 5.55 5.99
N PHE A 75 13.85 5.20 6.08
CA PHE A 75 14.48 4.38 5.05
C PHE A 75 13.95 2.94 5.03
N TYR A 76 13.55 2.43 6.19
CA TYR A 76 12.88 1.15 6.27
C TYR A 76 11.54 1.19 5.51
N ALA A 77 10.72 2.21 5.75
CA ALA A 77 9.43 2.36 5.08
C ALA A 77 9.56 2.51 3.56
N ILE A 78 10.55 3.31 3.09
CA ILE A 78 10.82 3.46 1.66
C ILE A 78 11.30 2.12 1.06
N SER A 79 12.21 1.43 1.72
CA SER A 79 12.71 0.12 1.27
C SER A 79 11.58 -0.89 1.18
N PHE A 80 10.68 -0.91 2.16
CA PHE A 80 9.49 -1.75 2.17
C PHE A 80 8.57 -1.43 1.00
N LEU A 81 8.31 -0.15 0.72
CA LEU A 81 7.49 0.28 -0.41
C LEU A 81 8.08 -0.16 -1.76
N ILE A 82 9.39 0.04 -1.95
CA ILE A 82 10.07 -0.34 -3.19
C ILE A 82 10.00 -1.85 -3.38
N GLN A 83 10.30 -2.62 -2.34
CA GLN A 83 10.26 -4.08 -2.37
C GLN A 83 8.84 -4.60 -2.63
N PHE A 84 7.84 -4.07 -1.92
CA PHE A 84 6.43 -4.39 -2.16
C PHE A 84 6.02 -4.10 -3.61
N SER A 85 6.37 -2.93 -4.14
CA SER A 85 6.03 -2.53 -5.50
C SER A 85 6.69 -3.42 -6.55
N ALA A 86 7.97 -3.77 -6.35
CA ALA A 86 8.70 -4.65 -7.25
C ALA A 86 8.10 -6.06 -7.26
N ILE A 87 7.85 -6.66 -6.09
CA ILE A 87 7.24 -7.99 -5.97
C ILE A 87 5.83 -7.99 -6.57
N ASN A 88 5.01 -6.98 -6.27
CA ASN A 88 3.67 -6.86 -6.84
C ASN A 88 3.69 -6.76 -8.37
N SER A 89 4.63 -6.00 -8.93
CA SER A 89 4.80 -5.89 -10.37
C SER A 89 5.23 -7.22 -11.02
N ILE A 90 6.14 -7.95 -10.38
CA ILE A 90 6.59 -9.26 -10.85
C ILE A 90 5.43 -10.25 -10.83
N ILE A 91 4.66 -10.33 -9.74
CA ILE A 91 3.52 -11.25 -9.64
C ILE A 91 2.47 -10.92 -10.71
N LEU A 92 2.14 -9.63 -10.91
CA LEU A 92 1.20 -9.21 -11.95
C LEU A 92 1.72 -9.53 -13.36
N PHE A 93 3.01 -9.32 -13.62
CA PHE A 93 3.64 -9.66 -14.90
C PHE A 93 3.58 -11.17 -15.17
N LEU A 94 3.93 -11.98 -14.19
CA LEU A 94 3.85 -13.44 -14.31
C LEU A 94 2.40 -13.90 -14.52
N ALA A 95 1.46 -13.36 -13.76
CA ALA A 95 0.04 -13.68 -13.92
C ALA A 95 -0.48 -13.29 -15.30
N HIS A 96 -0.04 -12.16 -15.85
CA HIS A 96 -0.36 -11.74 -17.22
C HIS A 96 0.26 -12.69 -18.26
N TYR A 97 1.53 -13.03 -18.08
CA TYR A 97 2.25 -13.92 -19.02
C TYR A 97 1.63 -15.31 -19.10
N PHE A 98 1.30 -15.91 -17.94
CA PHE A 98 0.71 -17.25 -17.88
C PHE A 98 -0.77 -17.28 -18.28
N ASN A 99 -1.48 -16.18 -18.21
CA ASN A 99 -2.92 -16.15 -18.45
C ASN A 99 -3.32 -15.00 -19.37
N LYS A 100 -2.88 -15.07 -20.64
CA LYS A 100 -3.23 -14.10 -21.68
C LYS A 100 -4.75 -13.86 -21.81
N ASN A 101 -5.57 -14.84 -21.40
CA ASN A 101 -7.03 -14.76 -21.45
C ASN A 101 -7.64 -13.90 -20.32
N ILE A 102 -6.90 -13.59 -19.24
CA ILE A 102 -7.42 -12.74 -18.17
C ILE A 102 -7.64 -11.30 -18.65
N LEU A 103 -6.79 -10.80 -19.53
CA LEU A 103 -6.89 -9.44 -20.06
C LEU A 103 -7.77 -9.29 -21.30
N SER A 104 -7.92 -10.34 -22.09
CA SER A 104 -8.75 -10.28 -23.32
C SER A 104 -10.24 -10.22 -23.06
N HIS A 105 -10.71 -10.58 -21.86
CA HIS A 105 -12.10 -10.52 -21.43
C HIS A 105 -12.39 -9.33 -20.48
N SER A 106 -11.85 -8.16 -20.77
CA SER A 106 -12.16 -6.93 -20.01
C SER A 106 -13.62 -6.44 -20.19
N LEU A 107 -14.41 -7.11 -21.02
CA LEU A 107 -15.83 -6.85 -21.27
C LEU A 107 -16.74 -7.92 -20.66
N GLU A 108 -16.30 -8.63 -19.62
CA GLU A 108 -17.26 -9.44 -18.85
C GLU A 108 -18.34 -8.53 -18.29
N ASP A 109 -19.57 -8.94 -18.58
CA ASP A 109 -20.79 -8.27 -18.18
C ASP A 109 -20.80 -7.99 -16.66
N ASN A 110 -20.43 -6.75 -16.29
CA ASN A 110 -20.43 -6.29 -14.90
C ASN A 110 -21.85 -6.19 -14.32
N SER A 111 -22.86 -6.47 -15.12
CA SER A 111 -24.28 -6.47 -14.72
C SER A 111 -24.62 -7.57 -13.71
N ASN A 112 -23.76 -8.58 -13.57
CA ASN A 112 -23.98 -9.64 -12.60
C ASN A 112 -23.63 -9.17 -11.18
N ILE A 113 -24.60 -9.19 -10.26
CA ILE A 113 -24.44 -8.81 -8.86
C ILE A 113 -23.24 -9.51 -8.20
N LYS A 114 -22.99 -10.79 -8.53
CA LYS A 114 -21.82 -11.52 -8.01
C LYS A 114 -20.50 -10.87 -8.41
N ASN A 115 -20.38 -10.45 -9.66
CA ASN A 115 -19.18 -9.76 -10.15
C ASN A 115 -18.98 -8.42 -9.45
N MET A 116 -20.05 -7.65 -9.25
CA MET A 116 -20.00 -6.37 -8.52
C MET A 116 -19.52 -6.56 -7.07
N ILE A 117 -20.02 -7.59 -6.39
CA ILE A 117 -19.59 -7.91 -5.00
C ILE A 117 -18.10 -8.27 -4.97
N ILE A 118 -17.63 -9.10 -5.91
CA ILE A 118 -16.20 -9.49 -5.99
C ILE A 118 -15.34 -8.25 -6.25
N ILE A 119 -15.73 -7.38 -7.17
CA ILE A 119 -15.01 -6.13 -7.45
C ILE A 119 -14.97 -5.24 -6.22
N ALA A 120 -16.11 -5.03 -5.57
CA ALA A 120 -16.22 -4.19 -4.38
C ALA A 120 -15.31 -4.69 -3.25
N PHE A 121 -15.37 -5.98 -2.94
CA PHE A 121 -14.56 -6.59 -1.88
C PHE A 121 -13.06 -6.53 -2.20
N SER A 122 -12.67 -6.92 -3.41
CA SER A 122 -11.27 -6.89 -3.84
C SER A 122 -10.69 -5.48 -3.85
N SER A 123 -11.47 -4.51 -4.32
CA SER A 123 -11.06 -3.11 -4.35
C SER A 123 -10.97 -2.50 -2.96
N PHE A 124 -11.90 -2.84 -2.06
CA PHE A 124 -11.89 -2.43 -0.67
C PHE A 124 -10.62 -2.92 0.05
N LEU A 125 -10.29 -4.21 -0.07
CA LEU A 125 -9.06 -4.75 0.52
C LEU A 125 -7.81 -4.07 -0.04
N ARG A 126 -7.77 -3.82 -1.34
CA ARG A 126 -6.65 -3.10 -1.96
C ARG A 126 -6.52 -1.67 -1.46
N ALA A 127 -7.64 -0.95 -1.27
CA ALA A 127 -7.62 0.39 -0.71
C ALA A 127 -7.02 0.40 0.70
N ILE A 128 -7.36 -0.60 1.52
CA ILE A 128 -6.78 -0.78 2.86
C ILE A 128 -5.27 -1.00 2.78
N ILE A 129 -4.79 -1.88 1.89
CA ILE A 129 -3.34 -2.15 1.74
C ILE A 129 -2.59 -0.88 1.32
N ILE A 130 -3.12 -0.12 0.37
CA ILE A 130 -2.53 1.15 -0.08
C ILE A 130 -2.45 2.15 1.09
N LEU A 131 -3.52 2.26 1.87
CA LEU A 131 -3.55 3.13 3.06
C LEU A 131 -2.56 2.70 4.12
N LEU A 132 -2.45 1.40 4.41
CA LEU A 132 -1.48 0.88 5.37
C LEU A 132 -0.05 1.27 4.99
N ILE A 133 0.31 1.10 3.71
CA ILE A 133 1.64 1.49 3.21
C ILE A 133 1.84 3.00 3.30
N PHE A 134 0.82 3.79 2.96
CA PHE A 134 0.88 5.24 3.01
C PHE A 134 1.05 5.75 4.45
N ILE A 135 0.30 5.20 5.41
CA ILE A 135 0.42 5.54 6.83
C ILE A 135 1.78 5.13 7.39
N LEU A 136 2.29 3.95 6.99
CA LEU A 136 3.63 3.50 7.35
C LEU A 136 4.71 4.51 6.94
N ILE A 137 4.59 5.10 5.76
CA ILE A 137 5.51 6.13 5.30
C ILE A 137 5.36 7.39 6.15
N ILE A 138 4.12 7.86 6.40
CA ILE A 138 3.87 9.06 7.21
C ILE A 138 4.43 8.88 8.63
N ASP A 139 4.16 7.74 9.27
CA ASP A 139 4.63 7.46 10.63
C ASP A 139 6.15 7.36 10.73
N SER A 140 6.80 7.10 9.62
CA SER A 140 8.26 6.97 9.55
C SER A 140 8.99 8.29 9.31
N PHE A 141 8.27 9.41 9.07
CA PHE A 141 8.91 10.73 8.99
C PHE A 141 9.49 11.17 10.33
N PRO A 142 10.66 11.86 10.32
CA PRO A 142 11.28 12.38 11.54
C PRO A 142 10.33 13.27 12.35
N SER A 143 10.42 13.16 13.68
CA SER A 143 9.54 13.88 14.63
C SER A 143 9.59 15.41 14.51
N ASP A 144 10.69 15.95 14.01
CA ASP A 144 10.86 17.41 13.83
C ASP A 144 9.92 18.00 12.77
N ILE A 145 9.36 17.16 11.88
CA ILE A 145 8.35 17.54 10.88
C ILE A 145 6.93 17.31 11.43
N LYS A 146 6.82 16.62 12.57
CA LYS A 146 5.55 16.16 13.14
C LYS A 146 4.89 17.15 14.12
N GLU A 147 5.02 18.46 13.98
CA GLU A 147 4.22 19.41 14.79
C GLU A 147 2.71 19.16 14.71
N THR A 148 2.25 18.39 13.74
CA THR A 148 0.86 17.98 13.53
C THR A 148 0.50 16.67 14.26
N ASP A 149 1.47 15.98 14.88
CA ASP A 149 1.31 14.61 15.41
C ASP A 149 0.25 14.50 16.53
N SER A 150 0.16 15.49 17.41
CA SER A 150 -0.83 15.44 18.50
C SER A 150 -2.28 15.39 18.00
N LYS A 151 -2.56 16.04 16.87
CA LYS A 151 -3.92 16.10 16.30
C LYS A 151 -4.25 14.90 15.40
N ILE A 152 -3.24 14.31 14.77
CA ILE A 152 -3.40 13.12 13.92
C ILE A 152 -3.59 11.88 14.79
N SER A 153 -2.81 11.75 15.87
CA SER A 153 -2.90 10.62 16.80
C SER A 153 -4.23 10.50 17.55
N GLU A 154 -5.01 11.57 17.61
CA GLU A 154 -6.36 11.56 18.18
C GLU A 154 -7.41 10.92 17.26
N SER A 155 -7.13 10.75 15.96
CA SER A 155 -8.04 10.08 15.03
C SER A 155 -8.07 8.58 15.30
N LYS A 156 -9.26 8.03 15.57
CA LYS A 156 -9.45 6.60 15.88
C LYS A 156 -9.09 5.72 14.67
N THR A 157 -9.49 6.16 13.49
CA THR A 157 -9.22 5.42 12.23
C THR A 157 -7.73 5.43 11.94
N TYR A 158 -7.08 6.59 12.02
CA TYR A 158 -5.64 6.70 11.83
C TYR A 158 -4.87 5.83 12.81
N THR A 159 -5.19 5.91 14.11
CA THR A 159 -4.53 5.10 15.16
C THR A 159 -4.69 3.59 14.94
N ALA A 160 -5.86 3.15 14.45
CA ALA A 160 -6.06 1.74 14.13
C ALA A 160 -5.18 1.30 12.95
N PHE A 161 -5.09 2.11 11.90
CA PHE A 161 -4.24 1.83 10.74
C PHE A 161 -2.75 1.93 11.08
N SER A 162 -2.33 2.90 11.91
CA SER A 162 -0.95 3.05 12.38
C SER A 162 -0.48 1.82 13.17
N LYS A 163 -1.29 1.30 14.10
CA LYS A 163 -0.99 0.05 14.82
C LYS A 163 -0.86 -1.15 13.88
N LEU A 164 -1.71 -1.22 12.85
CA LEU A 164 -1.62 -2.28 11.85
C LEU A 164 -0.36 -2.12 10.97
N SER A 165 -0.02 -0.90 10.56
CA SER A 165 1.18 -0.63 9.78
C SER A 165 2.46 -0.95 10.55
N GLU A 166 2.54 -0.62 11.85
CA GLU A 166 3.65 -1.00 12.71
C GLU A 166 3.84 -2.53 12.79
N SER A 167 2.72 -3.28 12.77
CA SER A 167 2.79 -4.73 12.78
C SER A 167 3.39 -5.34 11.50
N LEU A 168 3.47 -4.57 10.41
CA LEU A 168 4.14 -4.99 9.17
C LEU A 168 5.66 -4.92 9.29
N ILE A 169 6.17 -4.07 10.19
CA ILE A 169 7.61 -3.83 10.39
C ILE A 169 8.20 -4.76 11.44
N LYS A 170 7.40 -5.15 12.42
CA LYS A 170 7.78 -6.10 13.47
C LYS A 170 7.58 -7.54 13.02
#